data_481477884250494d7bc7ac7b76d1d18f
#
_entry.id   481477884250494d7bc7ac7b76d1d18f
#
_cell.length_a   1.000
_cell.length_b   1.000
_cell.length_c   1.000
_cell.angle_alpha   90.00
_cell.angle_beta   90.00
_cell.angle_gamma   90.00
#
_symmetry.space_group_name_H-M   'P 1'
#
loop_
_entity.id
_entity.type
_entity.pdbx_description
1 polymer ?
#
loop_
_entity_poly.entity_id
_entity_poly.type
_entity_poly.pdbx_seq_one_letter_code
_entity_poly.pdbx_strand_id
1 'polypeptide(L)' 'MTKLQVVSFVEMGWGNIVDVGSQALNEIIDSIVEDVNSGEIANEVELSFVIHTEMEQYIDDLQYL' A
#
# COMPACT_ATOMS: atom_id res chain seq x y z
N MET A 1 -7.78 -10.73 4.48
CA MET A 1 -7.60 -9.29 4.73
C MET A 1 -8.38 -8.48 3.69
N THR A 2 -9.01 -7.42 4.10
CA THR A 2 -9.83 -6.59 3.21
C THR A 2 -9.03 -5.37 2.72
N LYS A 3 -9.55 -4.74 1.67
CA LYS A 3 -8.97 -3.49 1.16
C LYS A 3 -8.93 -2.40 2.24
N LEU A 4 -9.98 -2.32 3.09
CA LEU A 4 -10.04 -1.35 4.18
C LEU A 4 -8.89 -1.53 5.17
N GLN A 5 -8.50 -2.77 5.45
CA GLN A 5 -7.38 -3.03 6.35
C GLN A 5 -6.06 -2.58 5.76
N VAL A 6 -5.84 -2.80 4.47
CA VAL A 6 -4.63 -2.34 3.78
C VAL A 6 -4.59 -0.81 3.74
N VAL A 7 -5.72 -0.16 3.45
CA VAL A 7 -5.84 1.31 3.47
C VAL A 7 -5.48 1.85 4.85
N SER A 8 -5.98 1.21 5.92
CA SER A 8 -5.65 1.63 7.29
C SER A 8 -4.16 1.57 7.58
N PHE A 9 -3.47 0.51 7.14
CA PHE A 9 -2.01 0.41 7.30
C PHE A 9 -1.29 1.54 6.56
N VAL A 10 -1.72 1.87 5.35
CA VAL A 10 -1.13 2.96 4.58
C VAL A 10 -1.36 4.30 5.28
N GLU A 11 -2.57 4.56 5.74
CA GLU A 11 -2.90 5.81 6.44
C GLU A 11 -2.12 5.96 7.74
N MET A 12 -1.91 4.89 8.49
CA MET A 12 -1.14 4.92 9.73
C MET A 12 0.33 5.32 9.49
N GLY A 13 0.91 4.88 8.37
CA GLY A 13 2.30 5.17 8.06
C GLY A 13 2.51 6.48 7.33
N TRP A 14 1.62 6.86 6.43
CA TRP A 14 1.84 7.99 5.50
C TRP A 14 0.63 8.91 5.34
N GLY A 15 -0.35 8.85 6.23
CA GLY A 15 -1.65 9.49 6.07
C GLY A 15 -1.63 10.98 5.70
N ASN A 16 -0.60 11.72 6.11
CA ASN A 16 -0.51 13.15 5.85
C ASN A 16 0.15 13.50 4.52
N ILE A 17 0.75 12.53 3.83
CA ILE A 17 1.52 12.78 2.62
C ILE A 17 1.04 11.99 1.41
N VAL A 18 0.02 11.15 1.58
CA VAL A 18 -0.56 10.37 0.48
C VAL A 18 -2.04 10.68 0.33
N ASP A 19 -2.50 10.73 -0.91
CA ASP A 19 -3.91 10.85 -1.24
C ASP A 19 -4.46 9.44 -1.51
N VAL A 20 -5.11 8.85 -0.52
CA VAL A 20 -5.68 7.51 -0.65
C VAL A 20 -6.84 7.44 -1.64
N GLY A 21 -7.33 8.60 -2.09
CA GLY A 21 -8.33 8.69 -3.15
C GLY A 21 -7.71 8.67 -4.55
N SER A 22 -6.39 8.78 -4.69
CA SER A 22 -5.76 8.82 -6.00
C SER A 22 -5.86 7.45 -6.70
N GLN A 23 -6.02 7.49 -8.02
CA GLN A 23 -6.11 6.26 -8.82
C GLN A 23 -4.81 5.45 -8.74
N ALA A 24 -3.66 6.12 -8.81
CA ALA A 24 -2.37 5.46 -8.75
C ALA A 24 -2.18 4.69 -7.44
N LEU A 25 -2.52 5.32 -6.32
CA LEU A 25 -2.41 4.66 -5.02
C LEU A 25 -3.42 3.54 -4.87
N ASN A 26 -4.64 3.71 -5.37
CA ASN A 26 -5.65 2.65 -5.33
C ASN A 26 -5.22 1.42 -6.12
N GLU A 27 -4.53 1.58 -7.24
CA GLU A 27 -3.99 0.46 -8.00
C GLU A 27 -2.94 -0.31 -7.20
N ILE A 28 -2.07 0.40 -6.47
CA ILE A 28 -1.09 -0.23 -5.59
C ILE A 28 -1.78 -1.01 -4.48
N ILE A 29 -2.78 -0.41 -3.84
CA ILE A 29 -3.53 -1.05 -2.76
C ILE A 29 -4.25 -2.29 -3.27
N ASP A 30 -4.90 -2.22 -4.42
CA ASP A 30 -5.61 -3.36 -5.01
C ASP A 30 -4.65 -4.53 -5.30
N SER A 31 -3.46 -4.24 -5.81
CA SER A 31 -2.43 -5.24 -6.05
C SER A 31 -1.99 -5.93 -4.75
N ILE A 32 -1.80 -5.15 -3.67
CA ILE A 32 -1.43 -5.70 -2.37
C ILE A 32 -2.54 -6.60 -1.83
N VAL A 33 -3.79 -6.17 -1.93
CA VAL A 33 -4.95 -6.97 -1.50
C VAL A 33 -4.99 -8.30 -2.26
N GLU A 34 -4.77 -8.27 -3.56
CA GLU A 34 -4.73 -9.46 -4.38
C GLU A 34 -3.63 -10.42 -3.92
N ASP A 35 -2.45 -9.91 -3.63
CA ASP A 35 -1.32 -10.72 -3.16
C ASP A 35 -1.60 -11.34 -1.80
N VAL A 36 -2.27 -10.62 -0.90
CA VAL A 36 -2.69 -11.17 0.39
C VAL A 36 -3.68 -12.32 0.18
N ASN A 37 -4.67 -12.11 -0.67
CA ASN A 37 -5.73 -13.10 -0.89
C ASN A 37 -5.22 -14.34 -1.65
N SER A 38 -4.20 -14.20 -2.46
CA SER A 38 -3.58 -15.32 -3.19
C SER A 38 -2.55 -16.09 -2.37
N GLY A 39 -2.18 -15.58 -1.20
CA GLY A 39 -1.19 -16.20 -0.33
C GLY A 39 0.25 -15.81 -0.60
N GLU A 40 0.51 -14.93 -1.56
CA GLU A 40 1.88 -14.42 -1.81
C GLU A 40 2.40 -13.59 -0.65
N ILE A 41 1.52 -12.87 0.03
CA ILE A 41 1.82 -12.20 1.29
C ILE A 41 1.19 -13.03 2.40
N ALA A 42 2.01 -13.74 3.17
CA ALA A 42 1.54 -14.80 4.07
C ALA A 42 1.26 -14.32 5.50
N ASN A 43 1.81 -13.17 5.92
CA ASN A 43 1.67 -12.70 7.30
C ASN A 43 1.83 -11.18 7.38
N GLU A 44 1.59 -10.63 8.59
CA GLU A 44 1.63 -9.18 8.80
C GLU A 44 3.02 -8.57 8.61
N VAL A 45 4.08 -9.32 8.91
CA VAL A 45 5.45 -8.83 8.73
C VAL A 45 5.75 -8.64 7.24
N GLU A 46 5.39 -9.62 6.42
CA GLU A 46 5.54 -9.51 4.97
C GLU A 46 4.66 -8.40 4.41
N LEU A 47 3.44 -8.26 4.91
CA LEU A 47 2.52 -7.20 4.49
C LEU A 47 3.12 -5.83 4.77
N SER A 48 3.63 -5.61 5.99
CA SER A 48 4.25 -4.34 6.37
C SER A 48 5.45 -4.01 5.50
N PHE A 49 6.27 -5.01 5.18
CA PHE A 49 7.43 -4.84 4.32
C PHE A 49 7.03 -4.44 2.90
N VAL A 50 6.03 -5.11 2.33
CA VAL A 50 5.55 -4.81 0.99
C VAL A 50 4.94 -3.41 0.92
N ILE A 51 4.10 -3.07 1.90
CA ILE A 51 3.49 -1.73 1.97
C ILE A 51 4.58 -0.66 2.06
N HIS A 52 5.57 -0.86 2.91
CA HIS A 52 6.67 0.09 3.06
C HIS A 52 7.44 0.29 1.74
N THR A 53 7.78 -0.80 1.07
CA THR A 53 8.51 -0.77 -0.19
C THR A 53 7.71 -0.05 -1.28
N GLU A 54 6.44 -0.40 -1.43
CA GLU A 54 5.56 0.20 -2.44
C GLU A 54 5.31 1.69 -2.17
N MET A 55 5.15 2.05 -0.90
CA MET A 55 4.92 3.45 -0.55
C MET A 55 6.17 4.30 -0.74
N GLU A 56 7.35 3.79 -0.43
CA GLU A 56 8.60 4.51 -0.71
C GLU A 56 8.74 4.79 -2.21
N GLN A 57 8.47 3.80 -3.04
CA GLN A 57 8.52 3.95 -4.49
C GLN A 57 7.49 4.97 -4.98
N TYR A 58 6.27 4.91 -4.46
CA TYR A 58 5.20 5.85 -4.81
C TYR A 58 5.59 7.29 -4.49
N ILE A 59 6.16 7.52 -3.30
CA ILE A 59 6.58 8.85 -2.88
C ILE A 59 7.74 9.35 -3.72
N ASP A 60 8.71 8.49 -4.02
CA ASP A 60 9.82 8.84 -4.90
C ASP A 60 9.33 9.24 -6.28
N ASP A 61 8.38 8.49 -6.85
CA ASP A 61 7.81 8.80 -8.15
C ASP A 61 7.10 10.16 -8.15
N LEU A 62 6.43 10.52 -7.06
CA LEU A 62 5.78 11.84 -6.92
C LEU A 62 6.79 12.97 -6.92
N GLN A 63 7.98 12.76 -6.37
CA GLN A 63 9.01 13.79 -6.29
C GLN A 63 9.64 14.11 -7.65
N TYR A 64 9.54 13.20 -8.61
CA TYR A 64 10.06 13.41 -9.96
C TYR A 64 9.06 14.09 -10.90
N LEU A 65 7.85 14.29 -10.45
CA LEU A 65 6.85 15.01 -11.21
C LEU A 65 6.88 16.50 -10.89
#